data_f20d60d9def326a9f9480245fda2c0cb
#
_entry.id   f20d60d9def326a9f9480245fda2c0cb
#
_cell.length_a   1.000
_cell.length_b   1.000
_cell.length_c   1.000
_cell.angle_alpha   90.00
_cell.angle_beta   90.00
_cell.angle_gamma   90.00
#
_symmetry.space_group_name_H-M   'P 1'
#
loop_
_entity.id
_entity.type
_entity.pdbx_description
1 polymer ?
#
loop_
_entity_poly.entity_id
_entity_poly.type
_entity_poly.pdbx_seq_one_letter_code
_entity_poly.pdbx_strand_id
1 'polypeptide(L)'
;MIGVGIFIEYTVAWYITEPTRYNFGAENVLVGAALFVLFQGLAEWLGQRPEHYLADYGVALKLWTLRFAIIGLFVFSFEEPWRELLRASWEAPGLVIAISIVFSALALGLTYLAHHSVSKSASTLAFVAITLAALFAVMNPDEVHSTSLQVADNFVLVITGIWLIVQGIREGVTHYFYLGVFTVMLTGLLRYIDLVGDYIGAAILFALFAVILLVSARYWKKHVASTEVTR
;
A
#
# COMPACT_ATOMS: atom_id res chain seq x y z
N MET A 1 4.19 6.69 16.52
CA MET A 1 4.44 5.39 15.85
C MET A 1 5.08 5.55 14.47
N ILE A 2 4.62 6.47 13.61
CA ILE A 2 5.25 6.72 12.29
C ILE A 2 6.72 7.11 12.44
N GLY A 3 7.07 7.96 13.41
CA GLY A 3 8.46 8.33 13.70
C GLY A 3 9.34 7.16 14.10
N VAL A 4 8.79 6.15 14.79
CA VAL A 4 9.53 4.92 15.15
C VAL A 4 9.79 4.08 13.91
N GLY A 5 8.81 3.97 13.00
CA GLY A 5 8.98 3.26 11.73
C GLY A 5 10.06 3.91 10.86
N ILE A 6 9.99 5.21 10.69
CA ILE A 6 11.01 5.99 9.95
C ILE A 6 12.39 5.86 10.62
N PHE A 7 12.45 5.90 11.96
CA PHE A 7 13.69 5.73 12.70
C PHE A 7 14.29 4.34 12.52
N ILE A 8 13.47 3.28 12.58
CA ILE A 8 13.91 1.89 12.35
C ILE A 8 14.41 1.75 10.90
N GLU A 9 13.64 2.22 9.93
CA GLU A 9 14.03 2.17 8.52
C GLU A 9 15.32 2.93 8.28
N TYR A 10 15.43 4.15 8.81
CA TYR A 10 16.65 4.94 8.76
C TYR A 10 17.85 4.24 9.40
N THR A 11 17.65 3.61 10.57
CA THR A 11 18.71 2.90 11.28
C THR A 11 19.15 1.66 10.51
N VAL A 12 18.21 0.90 9.94
CA VAL A 12 18.51 -0.28 9.11
C VAL A 12 19.20 0.15 7.82
N ALA A 13 18.70 1.17 7.15
CA ALA A 13 19.33 1.74 5.96
C ALA A 13 20.76 2.23 6.25
N TRP A 14 20.95 2.92 7.38
CA TRP A 14 22.27 3.42 7.81
C TRP A 14 23.24 2.28 8.17
N TYR A 15 22.73 1.15 8.67
CA TYR A 15 23.55 -0.01 9.02
C TYR A 15 23.94 -0.84 7.77
N ILE A 16 23.06 -0.87 6.77
CA ILE A 16 23.30 -1.61 5.51
C ILE A 16 24.18 -0.80 4.55
N THR A 17 23.95 0.51 4.46
CA THR A 17 24.74 1.40 3.63
C THR A 17 25.79 2.11 4.49
N GLU A 18 27.07 2.01 4.15
CA GLU A 18 28.11 2.78 4.83
C GLU A 18 27.73 4.26 4.96
N PRO A 19 28.01 4.92 6.11
CA PRO A 19 27.47 6.26 6.45
C PRO A 19 27.83 7.38 5.48
N THR A 20 28.60 7.12 4.44
CA THR A 20 29.04 8.11 3.44
C THR A 20 28.20 8.16 2.17
N ARG A 21 27.24 7.23 1.96
CA ARG A 21 26.38 7.20 0.77
C ARG A 21 24.92 7.02 1.16
N TYR A 22 24.21 8.13 1.26
CA TYR A 22 22.74 8.15 1.27
C TYR A 22 22.21 7.77 -0.13
N ASN A 23 22.30 6.52 -0.50
CA ASN A 23 21.59 6.02 -1.64
C ASN A 23 20.36 5.27 -1.12
N PHE A 24 19.18 5.76 -1.49
CA PHE A 24 17.92 5.03 -1.33
C PHE A 24 18.00 3.80 -2.27
N GLY A 25 18.61 2.74 -1.77
CA GLY A 25 18.86 1.52 -2.54
C GLY A 25 17.65 0.61 -2.56
N ALA A 26 17.68 -0.40 -3.41
CA ALA A 26 16.68 -1.44 -3.52
C ALA A 26 16.38 -2.13 -2.17
N GLU A 27 17.41 -2.29 -1.34
CA GLU A 27 17.33 -2.88 -0.01
C GLU A 27 16.41 -2.09 0.91
N ASN A 28 16.52 -0.75 0.89
CA ASN A 28 15.68 0.13 1.70
C ASN A 28 14.21 0.07 1.29
N VAL A 29 13.93 -0.04 -0.01
CA VAL A 29 12.57 -0.18 -0.54
C VAL A 29 11.92 -1.47 -0.04
N LEU A 30 12.63 -2.60 -0.12
CA LEU A 30 12.10 -3.89 0.32
C LEU A 30 11.99 -3.99 1.83
N VAL A 31 12.94 -3.44 2.59
CA VAL A 31 12.83 -3.35 4.06
C VAL A 31 11.66 -2.46 4.45
N GLY A 32 11.44 -1.33 3.76
CA GLY A 32 10.27 -0.47 3.94
C GLY A 32 8.96 -1.21 3.65
N ALA A 33 8.90 -1.97 2.55
CA ALA A 33 7.73 -2.81 2.24
C ALA A 33 7.48 -3.86 3.35
N ALA A 34 8.52 -4.52 3.83
CA ALA A 34 8.41 -5.49 4.93
C ALA A 34 7.93 -4.84 6.24
N LEU A 35 8.36 -3.60 6.54
CA LEU A 35 7.85 -2.82 7.68
C LEU A 35 6.36 -2.51 7.54
N PHE A 36 5.87 -2.19 6.34
CA PHE A 36 4.43 -2.00 6.12
C PHE A 36 3.63 -3.28 6.36
N VAL A 37 4.17 -4.44 5.98
CA VAL A 37 3.57 -5.74 6.31
C VAL A 37 3.45 -5.91 7.82
N LEU A 38 4.54 -5.66 8.56
CA LEU A 38 4.54 -5.75 10.02
C LEU A 38 3.55 -4.78 10.66
N PHE A 39 3.52 -3.52 10.21
CA PHE A 39 2.57 -2.51 10.71
C PHE A 39 1.12 -2.90 10.44
N GLN A 40 0.83 -3.53 9.30
CA GLN A 40 -0.51 -4.04 9.00
C GLN A 40 -0.92 -5.14 10.00
N GLY A 41 -0.06 -6.13 10.26
CA GLY A 41 -0.32 -7.16 11.25
C GLY A 41 -0.48 -6.60 12.67
N LEU A 42 0.36 -5.63 13.04
CA LEU A 42 0.26 -4.94 14.32
C LEU A 42 -1.04 -4.13 14.45
N ALA A 43 -1.46 -3.46 13.39
CA ALA A 43 -2.71 -2.72 13.36
C ALA A 43 -3.93 -3.62 13.55
N GLU A 44 -3.95 -4.80 12.91
CA GLU A 44 -5.00 -5.81 13.09
C GLU A 44 -5.04 -6.30 14.54
N TRP A 45 -3.87 -6.59 15.13
CA TRP A 45 -3.77 -7.07 16.51
C TRP A 45 -4.19 -6.00 17.52
N LEU A 46 -3.74 -4.75 17.38
CA LEU A 46 -4.13 -3.65 18.26
C LEU A 46 -5.63 -3.34 18.15
N GLY A 47 -6.20 -3.38 16.94
CA GLY A 47 -7.60 -3.11 16.70
C GLY A 47 -8.57 -4.08 17.38
N GLN A 48 -8.09 -5.25 17.80
CA GLN A 48 -8.90 -6.26 18.52
C GLN A 48 -8.71 -6.21 20.04
N ARG A 49 -7.95 -5.24 20.55
CA ARG A 49 -7.75 -5.11 21.99
C ARG A 49 -8.97 -4.51 22.68
N PRO A 50 -9.32 -5.01 23.89
CA PRO A 50 -10.46 -4.50 24.66
C PRO A 50 -10.22 -3.08 25.18
N GLU A 51 -8.97 -2.67 25.34
CA GLU A 51 -8.62 -1.32 25.77
C GLU A 51 -8.87 -0.34 24.63
N HIS A 52 -9.79 0.59 24.87
CA HIS A 52 -10.27 1.54 23.85
C HIS A 52 -9.15 2.34 23.18
N TYR A 53 -8.19 2.82 23.95
CA TYR A 53 -7.03 3.56 23.42
C TYR A 53 -6.14 2.72 22.49
N LEU A 54 -5.94 1.41 22.78
CA LEU A 54 -5.15 0.52 21.91
C LEU A 54 -5.89 0.24 20.60
N ALA A 55 -7.20 0.05 20.66
CA ALA A 55 -8.02 -0.12 19.47
C ALA A 55 -7.96 1.11 18.54
N ASP A 56 -8.05 2.31 19.11
CA ASP A 56 -7.92 3.58 18.36
C ASP A 56 -6.55 3.71 17.68
N TYR A 57 -5.47 3.34 18.38
CA TYR A 57 -4.14 3.28 17.77
C TYR A 57 -4.06 2.26 16.64
N GLY A 58 -4.72 1.11 16.78
CA GLY A 58 -4.80 0.10 15.72
C GLY A 58 -5.46 0.64 14.46
N VAL A 59 -6.60 1.32 14.61
CA VAL A 59 -7.31 1.97 13.48
C VAL A 59 -6.45 3.04 12.83
N ALA A 60 -5.83 3.91 13.62
CA ALA A 60 -4.95 4.96 13.09
C ALA A 60 -3.75 4.36 12.35
N LEU A 61 -3.10 3.35 12.92
CA LEU A 61 -1.96 2.68 12.29
C LEU A 61 -2.36 2.03 10.96
N LYS A 62 -3.50 1.34 10.92
CA LYS A 62 -4.04 0.72 9.70
C LYS A 62 -4.27 1.75 8.59
N LEU A 63 -4.88 2.89 8.93
CA LEU A 63 -5.13 3.97 7.97
C LEU A 63 -3.82 4.55 7.39
N TRP A 64 -2.84 4.80 8.24
CA TRP A 64 -1.56 5.36 7.80
C TRP A 64 -0.75 4.35 6.99
N THR A 65 -0.69 3.09 7.42
CA THR A 65 -0.02 2.02 6.68
C THR A 65 -0.61 1.89 5.28
N LEU A 66 -1.93 1.90 5.16
CA LEU A 66 -2.62 1.81 3.88
C LEU A 66 -2.33 3.02 2.97
N ARG A 67 -2.35 4.24 3.50
CA ARG A 67 -2.03 5.45 2.74
C ARG A 67 -0.61 5.44 2.19
N PHE A 68 0.36 5.09 3.03
CA PHE A 68 1.76 5.03 2.61
C PHE A 68 2.00 3.89 1.62
N ALA A 69 1.34 2.74 1.79
CA ALA A 69 1.42 1.65 0.82
C ALA A 69 0.87 2.06 -0.55
N ILE A 70 -0.27 2.76 -0.60
CA ILE A 70 -0.82 3.31 -1.85
C ILE A 70 0.14 4.31 -2.48
N ILE A 71 0.75 5.20 -1.71
CA ILE A 71 1.76 6.15 -2.22
C ILE A 71 2.95 5.37 -2.80
N GLY A 72 3.43 4.34 -2.12
CA GLY A 72 4.49 3.46 -2.63
C GLY A 72 4.10 2.82 -3.95
N LEU A 73 2.93 2.20 -4.03
CA LEU A 73 2.41 1.62 -5.27
C LEU A 73 2.29 2.68 -6.39
N PHE A 74 1.87 3.92 -6.10
CA PHE A 74 1.87 4.98 -7.10
C PHE A 74 3.26 5.31 -7.65
N VAL A 75 4.30 5.28 -6.82
CA VAL A 75 5.68 5.44 -7.27
C VAL A 75 6.06 4.30 -8.20
N PHE A 76 5.73 3.06 -7.84
CA PHE A 76 6.02 1.86 -8.63
C PHE A 76 5.04 1.64 -9.80
N SER A 77 4.01 2.47 -9.95
CA SER A 77 3.15 2.46 -11.14
C SER A 77 3.87 2.92 -12.41
N PHE A 78 5.05 3.53 -12.28
CA PHE A 78 5.93 3.89 -13.39
C PHE A 78 7.00 2.81 -13.62
N GLU A 79 7.52 2.71 -14.84
CA GLU A 79 8.52 1.71 -15.20
C GLU A 79 9.90 1.98 -14.59
N GLU A 80 10.29 3.27 -14.48
CA GLU A 80 11.63 3.66 -14.06
C GLU A 80 12.01 3.16 -12.66
N PRO A 81 11.17 3.28 -11.61
CA PRO A 81 11.48 2.71 -10.30
C PRO A 81 11.73 1.19 -10.33
N TRP A 82 10.98 0.44 -11.13
CA TRP A 82 11.21 -0.99 -11.30
C TRP A 82 12.52 -1.27 -12.02
N ARG A 83 12.84 -0.50 -13.06
CA ARG A 83 14.09 -0.62 -13.81
C ARG A 83 15.31 -0.38 -12.92
N GLU A 84 15.26 0.67 -12.09
CA GLU A 84 16.32 0.97 -11.13
C GLU A 84 16.43 -0.13 -10.06
N LEU A 85 15.30 -0.61 -9.56
CA LEU A 85 15.25 -1.68 -8.55
C LEU A 85 15.85 -2.99 -9.06
N LEU A 86 15.55 -3.37 -10.33
CA LEU A 86 16.09 -4.59 -10.95
C LEU A 86 17.58 -4.48 -11.30
N ARG A 87 18.09 -3.26 -11.54
CA ARG A 87 19.52 -3.01 -11.85
C ARG A 87 20.38 -2.81 -10.62
N ALA A 88 19.77 -2.65 -9.47
CA ALA A 88 20.51 -2.35 -8.25
C ALA A 88 21.46 -3.49 -7.87
N SER A 89 22.66 -3.13 -7.47
CA SER A 89 23.57 -4.07 -6.81
C SER A 89 23.16 -4.25 -5.36
N TRP A 90 23.18 -5.47 -4.89
CA TRP A 90 22.79 -5.83 -3.54
C TRP A 90 24.02 -6.03 -2.65
N GLU A 91 24.10 -5.30 -1.54
CA GLU A 91 25.19 -5.42 -0.57
C GLU A 91 24.91 -6.52 0.46
N ALA A 92 23.66 -6.64 0.90
CA ALA A 92 23.25 -7.59 1.92
C ALA A 92 21.93 -8.32 1.61
N PRO A 93 21.82 -9.04 0.45
CA PRO A 93 20.56 -9.66 0.03
C PRO A 93 20.00 -10.65 1.07
N GLY A 94 20.87 -11.41 1.74
CA GLY A 94 20.48 -12.36 2.77
C GLY A 94 19.78 -11.70 3.97
N LEU A 95 20.21 -10.49 4.34
CA LEU A 95 19.60 -9.73 5.43
C LEU A 95 18.22 -9.22 5.03
N VAL A 96 18.07 -8.69 3.82
CA VAL A 96 16.77 -8.20 3.30
C VAL A 96 15.76 -9.35 3.20
N ILE A 97 16.17 -10.51 2.70
CA ILE A 97 15.33 -11.71 2.65
C ILE A 97 14.92 -12.12 4.07
N ALA A 98 15.87 -12.20 5.01
CA ALA A 98 15.58 -12.59 6.39
C ALA A 98 14.60 -11.61 7.06
N ILE A 99 14.80 -10.30 6.93
CA ILE A 99 13.89 -9.26 7.45
C ILE A 99 12.49 -9.42 6.85
N SER A 100 12.40 -9.57 5.53
CA SER A 100 11.12 -9.70 4.83
C SER A 100 10.34 -10.95 5.27
N ILE A 101 11.01 -12.08 5.44
CA ILE A 101 10.40 -13.32 5.94
C ILE A 101 9.98 -13.18 7.39
N VAL A 102 10.85 -12.66 8.25
CA VAL A 102 10.56 -12.49 9.69
C VAL A 102 9.39 -11.53 9.91
N PHE A 103 9.37 -10.39 9.24
CA PHE A 103 8.28 -9.41 9.38
C PHE A 103 6.96 -9.94 8.81
N SER A 104 7.01 -10.68 7.70
CA SER A 104 5.82 -11.35 7.16
C SER A 104 5.28 -12.42 8.13
N ALA A 105 6.16 -13.25 8.71
CA ALA A 105 5.77 -14.26 9.69
C ALA A 105 5.19 -13.62 10.97
N LEU A 106 5.80 -12.54 11.46
CA LEU A 106 5.30 -11.79 12.62
C LEU A 106 3.93 -11.16 12.33
N ALA A 107 3.74 -10.55 11.15
CA ALA A 107 2.47 -9.98 10.76
C ALA A 107 1.36 -11.03 10.69
N LEU A 108 1.63 -12.19 10.08
CA LEU A 108 0.70 -13.31 10.04
C LEU A 108 0.40 -13.86 11.44
N GLY A 109 1.40 -13.98 12.30
CA GLY A 109 1.24 -14.37 13.70
C GLY A 109 0.36 -13.40 14.49
N LEU A 110 0.61 -12.09 14.36
CA LEU A 110 -0.21 -11.05 15.01
C LEU A 110 -1.67 -11.08 14.50
N THR A 111 -1.86 -11.25 13.19
CA THR A 111 -3.19 -11.38 12.60
C THR A 111 -3.91 -12.64 13.10
N TYR A 112 -3.20 -13.76 13.23
CA TYR A 112 -3.76 -14.97 13.81
C TYR A 112 -4.17 -14.78 15.28
N LEU A 113 -3.36 -14.10 16.08
CA LEU A 113 -3.69 -13.76 17.47
C LEU A 113 -4.90 -12.82 17.58
N ALA A 114 -5.10 -11.95 16.56
CA ALA A 114 -6.24 -11.04 16.50
C ALA A 114 -7.55 -11.76 16.18
N HIS A 115 -7.56 -12.61 15.17
CA HIS A 115 -8.79 -13.15 14.57
C HIS A 115 -8.96 -14.66 14.75
N HIS A 116 -8.01 -15.36 15.38
CA HIS A 116 -7.90 -16.82 15.40
C HIS A 116 -7.92 -17.48 14.02
N SER A 117 -7.68 -16.69 12.96
CA SER A 117 -7.59 -17.15 11.58
C SER A 117 -6.96 -16.08 10.70
N VAL A 118 -5.92 -16.44 9.95
CA VAL A 118 -5.25 -15.51 9.02
C VAL A 118 -6.16 -15.16 7.83
N SER A 119 -7.02 -16.08 7.42
CA SER A 119 -7.93 -15.88 6.27
C SER A 119 -8.97 -14.78 6.49
N LYS A 120 -9.17 -14.33 7.74
CA LYS A 120 -10.09 -13.23 8.06
C LYS A 120 -9.51 -11.85 7.73
N SER A 121 -8.18 -11.73 7.53
CA SER A 121 -7.54 -10.49 7.13
C SER A 121 -7.00 -10.56 5.71
N ALA A 122 -7.87 -10.26 4.74
CA ALA A 122 -7.48 -10.18 3.33
C ALA A 122 -6.39 -9.11 3.10
N SER A 123 -6.42 -8.01 3.87
CA SER A 123 -5.42 -6.95 3.77
C SER A 123 -4.02 -7.44 4.15
N THR A 124 -3.85 -8.10 5.31
CA THR A 124 -2.53 -8.62 5.71
C THR A 124 -2.01 -9.65 4.70
N LEU A 125 -2.88 -10.54 4.21
CA LEU A 125 -2.49 -11.51 3.18
C LEU A 125 -2.04 -10.83 1.89
N ALA A 126 -2.75 -9.77 1.45
CA ALA A 126 -2.37 -9.00 0.27
C ALA A 126 -1.01 -8.31 0.46
N PHE A 127 -0.78 -7.66 1.59
CA PHE A 127 0.52 -7.04 1.91
C PHE A 127 1.67 -8.05 1.87
N VAL A 128 1.50 -9.21 2.51
CA VAL A 128 2.50 -10.29 2.49
C VAL A 128 2.74 -10.77 1.07
N ALA A 129 1.68 -11.07 0.30
CA ALA A 129 1.79 -11.58 -1.04
C ALA A 129 2.50 -10.59 -1.99
N ILE A 130 2.14 -9.30 -1.94
CA ILE A 130 2.76 -8.25 -2.76
C ILE A 130 4.25 -8.10 -2.40
N THR A 131 4.57 -8.05 -1.11
CA THR A 131 5.98 -7.90 -0.67
C THR A 131 6.84 -9.10 -1.06
N LEU A 132 6.34 -10.32 -0.88
CA LEU A 132 7.07 -11.53 -1.28
C LEU A 132 7.18 -11.66 -2.80
N ALA A 133 6.15 -11.25 -3.56
CA ALA A 133 6.22 -11.21 -5.02
C ALA A 133 7.25 -10.18 -5.52
N ALA A 134 7.27 -8.99 -4.92
CA ALA A 134 8.29 -7.98 -5.23
C ALA A 134 9.70 -8.48 -4.89
N LEU A 135 9.88 -9.10 -3.73
CA LEU A 135 11.16 -9.70 -3.33
C LEU A 135 11.60 -10.77 -4.33
N PHE A 136 10.71 -11.68 -4.72
CA PHE A 136 11.00 -12.71 -5.72
C PHE A 136 11.40 -12.11 -7.06
N ALA A 137 10.67 -11.12 -7.55
CA ALA A 137 10.94 -10.45 -8.81
C ALA A 137 12.35 -9.80 -8.83
N VAL A 138 12.70 -9.12 -7.75
CA VAL A 138 13.99 -8.42 -7.63
C VAL A 138 15.16 -9.39 -7.45
N MET A 139 14.91 -10.56 -6.86
CA MET A 139 15.94 -11.62 -6.74
C MET A 139 16.18 -12.37 -8.06
N ASN A 140 15.28 -12.25 -9.04
CA ASN A 140 15.37 -12.92 -10.34
C ASN A 140 15.25 -11.90 -11.49
N PRO A 141 16.17 -10.93 -11.60
CA PRO A 141 16.05 -9.82 -12.55
C PRO A 141 16.15 -10.26 -14.02
N ASP A 142 16.77 -11.40 -14.30
CA ASP A 142 16.92 -11.95 -15.66
C ASP A 142 15.61 -12.56 -16.19
N GLU A 143 14.69 -12.96 -15.30
CA GLU A 143 13.43 -13.58 -15.65
C GLU A 143 12.26 -12.59 -15.69
N VAL A 144 12.43 -11.38 -15.14
CA VAL A 144 11.33 -10.43 -14.93
C VAL A 144 11.65 -9.09 -15.60
N HIS A 145 10.72 -8.62 -16.43
CA HIS A 145 10.84 -7.33 -17.10
C HIS A 145 10.19 -6.20 -16.28
N SER A 146 10.84 -5.03 -16.22
CA SER A 146 10.33 -3.84 -15.54
C SER A 146 8.92 -3.45 -15.97
N THR A 147 8.64 -3.53 -17.28
CA THR A 147 7.31 -3.25 -17.83
C THR A 147 6.24 -4.21 -17.31
N SER A 148 6.58 -5.50 -17.14
CA SER A 148 5.64 -6.49 -16.60
C SER A 148 5.29 -6.19 -15.14
N LEU A 149 6.27 -5.77 -14.34
CA LEU A 149 6.07 -5.36 -12.94
C LEU A 149 5.23 -4.08 -12.85
N GLN A 150 5.51 -3.09 -13.69
CA GLN A 150 4.71 -1.89 -13.81
C GLN A 150 3.23 -2.21 -14.11
N VAL A 151 2.98 -3.10 -15.08
CA VAL A 151 1.61 -3.52 -15.43
C VAL A 151 0.95 -4.23 -14.24
N ALA A 152 1.65 -5.16 -13.60
CA ALA A 152 1.15 -5.87 -12.43
C ALA A 152 0.81 -4.90 -11.28
N ASP A 153 1.69 -3.94 -10.99
CA ASP A 153 1.47 -2.93 -9.96
C ASP A 153 0.24 -2.05 -10.25
N ASN A 154 0.04 -1.65 -11.51
CA ASN A 154 -1.16 -0.91 -11.90
C ASN A 154 -2.45 -1.73 -11.69
N PHE A 155 -2.43 -3.03 -11.96
CA PHE A 155 -3.55 -3.91 -11.61
C PHE A 155 -3.78 -3.98 -10.10
N VAL A 156 -2.71 -4.09 -9.31
CA VAL A 156 -2.78 -4.06 -7.83
C VAL A 156 -3.41 -2.75 -7.35
N LEU A 157 -3.01 -1.60 -7.89
CA LEU A 157 -3.59 -0.29 -7.56
C LEU A 157 -5.09 -0.23 -7.84
N VAL A 158 -5.52 -0.66 -9.04
CA VAL A 158 -6.94 -0.65 -9.42
C VAL A 158 -7.75 -1.58 -8.53
N ILE A 159 -7.26 -2.81 -8.30
CA ILE A 159 -7.92 -3.79 -7.43
C ILE A 159 -8.02 -3.25 -6.00
N THR A 160 -6.92 -2.67 -5.47
CA THR A 160 -6.88 -2.07 -4.13
C THR A 160 -7.87 -0.90 -4.03
N GLY A 161 -7.94 -0.04 -5.03
CA GLY A 161 -8.90 1.08 -5.08
C GLY A 161 -10.35 0.59 -5.08
N ILE A 162 -10.68 -0.40 -5.92
CA ILE A 162 -12.03 -1.01 -5.96
C ILE A 162 -12.36 -1.67 -4.62
N TRP A 163 -11.42 -2.44 -4.05
CA TRP A 163 -11.60 -3.07 -2.74
C TRP A 163 -11.87 -2.04 -1.64
N LEU A 164 -11.15 -0.91 -1.62
CA LEU A 164 -11.37 0.18 -0.67
C LEU A 164 -12.75 0.83 -0.83
N ILE A 165 -13.22 1.03 -2.06
CA ILE A 165 -14.57 1.54 -2.31
C ILE A 165 -15.60 0.60 -1.72
N VAL A 166 -15.50 -0.70 -2.02
CA VAL A 166 -16.41 -1.73 -1.52
C VAL A 166 -16.39 -1.80 0.01
N GLN A 167 -15.19 -1.81 0.59
CA GLN A 167 -15.02 -1.85 2.04
C GLN A 167 -15.57 -0.59 2.70
N GLY A 168 -15.32 0.58 2.12
CA GLY A 168 -15.87 1.85 2.60
C GLY A 168 -17.39 1.86 2.63
N ILE A 169 -18.04 1.31 1.58
CA ILE A 169 -19.51 1.18 1.52
C ILE A 169 -20.01 0.18 2.55
N ARG A 170 -19.36 -0.98 2.70
CA ARG A 170 -19.79 -2.05 3.59
C ARG A 170 -19.67 -1.69 5.07
N GLU A 171 -18.57 -1.02 5.44
CA GLU A 171 -18.28 -0.65 6.83
C GLU A 171 -18.79 0.75 7.20
N GLY A 172 -19.30 1.51 6.23
CA GLY A 172 -19.68 2.90 6.45
C GLY A 172 -18.52 3.85 6.71
N VAL A 173 -17.28 3.47 6.32
CA VAL A 173 -16.07 4.23 6.58
C VAL A 173 -15.75 5.16 5.41
N THR A 174 -16.08 6.42 5.59
CA THR A 174 -15.91 7.48 4.58
C THR A 174 -14.48 7.58 4.03
N HIS A 175 -13.47 7.40 4.88
CA HIS A 175 -12.07 7.48 4.47
C HIS A 175 -11.67 6.39 3.47
N TYR A 176 -12.13 5.16 3.63
CA TYR A 176 -11.85 4.07 2.69
C TYR A 176 -12.49 4.34 1.34
N PHE A 177 -13.74 4.79 1.35
CA PHE A 177 -14.46 5.11 0.12
C PHE A 177 -13.72 6.18 -0.71
N TYR A 178 -13.41 7.34 -0.11
CA TYR A 178 -12.74 8.41 -0.85
C TYR A 178 -11.31 8.06 -1.24
N LEU A 179 -10.57 7.34 -0.40
CA LEU A 179 -9.23 6.87 -0.72
C LEU A 179 -9.26 5.93 -1.92
N GLY A 180 -10.23 5.01 -1.97
CA GLY A 180 -10.41 4.09 -3.09
C GLY A 180 -10.77 4.81 -4.39
N VAL A 181 -11.74 5.74 -4.34
CA VAL A 181 -12.11 6.55 -5.52
C VAL A 181 -10.91 7.35 -6.01
N PHE A 182 -10.18 8.01 -5.11
CA PHE A 182 -8.98 8.76 -5.46
C PHE A 182 -7.91 7.86 -6.10
N THR A 183 -7.68 6.66 -5.54
CA THR A 183 -6.69 5.71 -6.06
C THR A 183 -7.03 5.30 -7.50
N VAL A 184 -8.26 4.89 -7.79
CA VAL A 184 -8.67 4.48 -9.14
C VAL A 184 -8.57 5.65 -10.12
N MET A 185 -9.05 6.82 -9.72
CA MET A 185 -9.02 8.01 -10.59
C MET A 185 -7.60 8.46 -10.90
N LEU A 186 -6.72 8.51 -9.87
CA LEU A 186 -5.34 8.94 -10.06
C LEU A 186 -4.57 7.93 -10.92
N THR A 187 -4.78 6.62 -10.72
CA THR A 187 -4.19 5.57 -11.58
C THR A 187 -4.62 5.77 -13.04
N GLY A 188 -5.91 5.95 -13.29
CA GLY A 188 -6.42 6.19 -14.64
C GLY A 188 -5.83 7.46 -15.28
N LEU A 189 -5.73 8.54 -14.52
CA LEU A 189 -5.14 9.79 -14.98
C LEU A 189 -3.65 9.63 -15.31
N LEU A 190 -2.87 9.02 -14.43
CA LEU A 190 -1.44 8.81 -14.65
C LEU A 190 -1.19 7.94 -15.88
N ARG A 191 -2.00 6.89 -16.08
CA ARG A 191 -1.91 6.04 -17.28
C ARG A 191 -2.30 6.79 -18.53
N TYR A 192 -3.32 7.65 -18.46
CA TYR A 192 -3.68 8.48 -19.60
C TYR A 192 -2.53 9.41 -20.02
N ILE A 193 -1.92 10.11 -19.07
CA ILE A 193 -0.79 11.01 -19.32
C ILE A 193 0.42 10.25 -19.90
N ASP A 194 0.72 9.07 -19.34
CA ASP A 194 1.85 8.23 -19.74
C ASP A 194 1.67 7.69 -21.18
N LEU A 195 0.45 7.30 -21.56
CA LEU A 195 0.18 6.68 -22.85
C LEU A 195 -0.10 7.69 -23.98
N VAL A 196 -0.77 8.78 -23.68
CA VAL A 196 -1.28 9.72 -24.71
C VAL A 196 -0.45 11.00 -24.76
N GLY A 197 0.08 11.45 -23.62
CA GLY A 197 0.91 12.67 -23.54
C GLY A 197 0.16 13.96 -23.92
N ASP A 198 -1.16 13.91 -24.10
CA ASP A 198 -1.98 15.05 -24.50
C ASP A 198 -2.53 15.80 -23.27
N TYR A 199 -2.08 17.04 -23.09
CA TYR A 199 -2.50 17.89 -21.98
C TYR A 199 -3.98 18.30 -22.06
N ILE A 200 -4.55 18.44 -23.27
CA ILE A 200 -5.95 18.84 -23.46
C ILE A 200 -6.86 17.69 -23.03
N GLY A 201 -6.56 16.48 -23.50
CA GLY A 201 -7.29 15.29 -23.08
C GLY A 201 -7.16 15.02 -21.58
N ALA A 202 -5.99 15.25 -20.97
CA ALA A 202 -5.81 15.18 -19.54
C ALA A 202 -6.70 16.18 -18.79
N ALA A 203 -6.83 17.41 -19.27
CA ALA A 203 -7.71 18.41 -18.66
C ALA A 203 -9.20 18.00 -18.73
N ILE A 204 -9.64 17.43 -19.85
CA ILE A 204 -11.01 16.89 -20.02
C ILE A 204 -11.22 15.72 -19.04
N LEU A 205 -10.26 14.82 -18.93
CA LEU A 205 -10.32 13.69 -18.01
C LEU A 205 -10.39 14.16 -16.55
N PHE A 206 -9.64 15.20 -16.18
CA PHE A 206 -9.71 15.83 -14.85
C PHE A 206 -11.10 16.41 -14.58
N ALA A 207 -11.69 17.10 -15.54
CA ALA A 207 -13.04 17.63 -15.41
C ALA A 207 -14.07 16.50 -15.22
N LEU A 208 -13.94 15.40 -15.98
CA LEU A 208 -14.77 14.21 -15.83
C LEU A 208 -14.62 13.60 -14.42
N PHE A 209 -13.41 13.47 -13.92
CA PHE A 209 -13.14 12.96 -12.59
C PHE A 209 -13.71 13.86 -11.48
N ALA A 210 -13.65 15.19 -11.64
CA ALA A 210 -14.28 16.10 -10.70
C ALA A 210 -15.79 15.87 -10.63
N VAL A 211 -16.45 15.65 -11.78
CA VAL A 211 -17.88 15.31 -11.83
C VAL A 211 -18.15 13.97 -11.15
N ILE A 212 -17.34 12.93 -11.41
CA ILE A 212 -17.47 11.62 -10.75
C ILE A 212 -17.32 11.75 -9.23
N LEU A 213 -16.35 12.52 -8.74
CA LEU A 213 -16.18 12.77 -7.30
C LEU A 213 -17.40 13.46 -6.70
N LEU A 214 -17.94 14.49 -7.36
CA LEU A 214 -19.15 15.19 -6.89
C LEU A 214 -20.37 14.27 -6.84
N VAL A 215 -20.56 13.43 -7.86
CA VAL A 215 -21.65 12.44 -7.90
C VAL A 215 -21.45 11.40 -6.80
N SER A 216 -20.23 10.89 -6.62
CA SER A 216 -19.88 9.93 -5.57
C SER A 216 -20.11 10.51 -4.17
N ALA A 217 -19.75 11.78 -3.95
CA ALA A 217 -20.00 12.47 -2.68
C ALA A 217 -21.50 12.61 -2.38
N ARG A 218 -22.32 12.95 -3.40
CA ARG A 218 -23.77 13.03 -3.27
C ARG A 218 -24.38 11.66 -2.99
N TYR A 219 -23.92 10.63 -3.70
CA TYR A 219 -24.40 9.25 -3.50
C TYR A 219 -24.11 8.78 -2.06
N TRP A 220 -22.87 8.99 -1.60
CA TRP A 220 -22.46 8.66 -0.23
C TRP A 220 -23.34 9.35 0.82
N LYS A 221 -23.49 10.68 0.69
CA LYS A 221 -24.31 11.46 1.62
C LYS A 221 -25.76 10.95 1.70
N LYS A 222 -26.35 10.58 0.55
CA LYS A 222 -27.70 10.02 0.50
C LYS A 222 -27.77 8.64 1.14
N HIS A 223 -26.76 7.80 0.96
CA HIS A 223 -26.71 6.44 1.50
C HIS A 223 -26.57 6.44 3.02
N VAL A 224 -25.69 7.27 3.56
CA VAL A 224 -25.51 7.42 5.01
C VAL A 224 -26.77 7.99 5.68
N ALA A 225 -27.39 9.01 5.09
CA ALA A 225 -28.63 9.59 5.61
C ALA A 225 -29.80 8.60 5.65
N SER A 226 -29.90 7.69 4.67
CA SER A 226 -30.93 6.65 4.67
C SER A 226 -30.71 5.57 5.73
N THR A 227 -29.48 5.34 6.15
CA THR A 227 -29.13 4.34 7.18
C THR A 227 -29.37 4.86 8.61
N GLU A 228 -29.26 6.18 8.82
CA GLU A 228 -29.59 6.81 10.12
C GLU A 228 -31.09 6.88 10.41
N VAL A 229 -31.93 6.99 9.40
CA VAL A 229 -33.40 7.04 9.56
C VAL A 229 -34.01 5.67 9.93
N THR A 230 -33.25 4.58 9.68
CA THR A 230 -33.70 3.20 9.92
C THR A 230 -33.22 2.63 11.27
N ARG A 231 -32.50 3.40 12.07
CA ARG A 231 -32.11 3.09 13.46
C ARG A 231 -32.88 3.94 14.44
#